data_51a28a50e8e00b90e5f0b767233ad77e
#
_entry.id   51a28a50e8e00b90e5f0b767233ad77e
#
_cell.length_a   1.000
_cell.length_b   1.000
_cell.length_c   1.000
_cell.angle_alpha   90.00
_cell.angle_beta   90.00
_cell.angle_gamma   90.00
#
_symmetry.space_group_name_H-M   'P 1'
#
loop_
_entity.id
_entity.type
_entity.pdbx_description
1 polymer ?
#
loop_
_entity_poly.entity_id
_entity_poly.type
_entity_poly.pdbx_seq_one_letter_code
_entity_poly.pdbx_strand_id
1 'polypeptide(L)'
;KMLIEAQGTLCLGCHDTIQAKIATAKSQHQPVRDGECVACHNPHGAAFKPLLNAAFPESFYAPYKVGSYALCFGCHPKGLVEFARTSMTKFSNGDRNLHELHINKSEKGRTCRVCHSVHGADQDRLVRSLSPSFGKWAIPINLQVTESGGTCIVGCHKPKSYDRYRPVSYQ
;
A
#
# COMPACT_ATOMS: atom_id res chain seq x y z
N LYS A 1 23.69 15.23 17.74
CA LYS A 1 23.17 13.90 17.31
C LYS A 1 22.84 13.11 18.57
N MET A 2 21.56 12.89 18.88
CA MET A 2 21.15 12.24 20.14
C MET A 2 21.01 10.73 20.04
N LEU A 3 21.01 10.14 18.83
CA LEU A 3 20.97 8.70 18.65
C LEU A 3 22.39 8.12 18.69
N ILE A 4 22.55 7.00 19.40
CA ILE A 4 23.83 6.26 19.52
C ILE A 4 24.17 5.50 18.25
N GLU A 5 23.18 5.18 17.44
CA GLU A 5 23.28 4.45 16.17
C GLU A 5 22.41 5.07 15.08
N ALA A 6 22.52 4.57 13.85
CA ALA A 6 21.61 4.90 12.79
C ALA A 6 20.16 4.46 13.17
N GLN A 7 19.18 5.27 12.82
CA GLN A 7 17.80 5.07 13.22
C GLN A 7 17.26 3.67 12.87
N GLY A 8 17.50 3.21 11.64
CA GLY A 8 17.07 1.88 11.20
C GLY A 8 17.66 0.77 12.07
N THR A 9 18.96 0.82 12.34
CA THR A 9 19.65 -0.16 13.20
C THR A 9 19.07 -0.17 14.61
N LEU A 10 18.87 1.02 15.19
CA LEU A 10 18.32 1.16 16.54
C LEU A 10 16.92 0.57 16.65
N CYS A 11 16.03 0.88 15.72
CA CYS A 11 14.66 0.37 15.74
C CYS A 11 14.59 -1.14 15.51
N LEU A 12 15.34 -1.65 14.53
CA LEU A 12 15.33 -3.06 14.16
C LEU A 12 16.00 -3.96 15.21
N GLY A 13 16.82 -3.41 16.10
CA GLY A 13 17.36 -4.13 17.24
C GLY A 13 16.31 -4.70 18.21
N CYS A 14 15.10 -4.11 18.21
CA CYS A 14 13.95 -4.60 18.99
C CYS A 14 12.77 -5.09 18.11
N HIS A 15 12.70 -4.64 16.86
CA HIS A 15 11.63 -5.00 15.91
C HIS A 15 12.07 -6.12 14.96
N ASP A 16 12.43 -7.28 15.51
CA ASP A 16 12.96 -8.45 14.80
C ASP A 16 12.01 -9.00 13.72
N THR A 17 10.71 -9.00 13.98
CA THR A 17 9.70 -9.43 13.00
C THR A 17 9.63 -8.52 11.77
N ILE A 18 9.84 -7.22 11.97
CA ILE A 18 9.92 -6.24 10.87
C ILE A 18 11.25 -6.42 10.13
N GLN A 19 12.36 -6.64 10.85
CA GLN A 19 13.67 -6.91 10.28
C GLN A 19 13.62 -8.15 9.37
N ALA A 20 13.09 -9.27 9.86
CA ALA A 20 12.96 -10.51 9.09
C ALA A 20 12.11 -10.30 7.82
N LYS A 21 11.01 -9.55 7.94
CA LYS A 21 10.15 -9.21 6.82
C LYS A 21 10.86 -8.37 5.76
N ILE A 22 11.62 -7.37 6.16
CA ILE A 22 12.39 -6.51 5.25
C ILE A 22 13.47 -7.35 4.55
N ALA A 23 14.19 -8.20 5.29
CA ALA A 23 15.26 -9.02 4.77
C ALA A 23 14.81 -9.99 3.65
N THR A 24 13.57 -10.49 3.71
CA THR A 24 13.02 -11.44 2.72
C THR A 24 12.14 -10.79 1.67
N ALA A 25 11.90 -9.48 1.75
CA ALA A 25 11.00 -8.78 0.86
C ALA A 25 11.55 -8.65 -0.57
N LYS A 26 10.75 -9.01 -1.57
CA LYS A 26 11.04 -8.75 -2.98
C LYS A 26 10.99 -7.25 -3.30
N SER A 27 10.09 -6.52 -2.68
CA SER A 27 9.98 -5.07 -2.81
C SER A 27 9.90 -4.40 -1.45
N GLN A 28 10.60 -3.30 -1.28
CA GLN A 28 10.66 -2.51 -0.06
C GLN A 28 10.23 -1.08 -0.34
N HIS A 29 9.51 -0.47 0.61
CA HIS A 29 9.21 0.96 0.56
C HIS A 29 10.49 1.75 0.79
N GLN A 30 10.70 2.80 0.00
CA GLN A 30 11.97 3.54 0.04
C GLN A 30 12.34 4.03 1.44
N PRO A 31 11.48 4.70 2.22
CA PRO A 31 11.84 5.13 3.58
C PRO A 31 12.26 3.97 4.50
N VAL A 32 11.66 2.79 4.32
CA VAL A 32 12.01 1.58 5.09
C VAL A 32 13.39 1.06 4.70
N ARG A 33 13.69 1.00 3.40
CA ARG A 33 15.00 0.61 2.87
C ARG A 33 16.10 1.55 3.34
N ASP A 34 15.77 2.84 3.43
CA ASP A 34 16.71 3.89 3.83
C ASP A 34 16.81 4.02 5.37
N GLY A 35 16.05 3.22 6.13
CA GLY A 35 16.06 3.18 7.59
C GLY A 35 15.33 4.36 8.26
N GLU A 36 14.49 5.07 7.51
CA GLU A 36 13.78 6.29 7.94
C GLU A 36 12.45 5.93 8.65
N CYS A 37 12.51 5.18 9.74
CA CYS A 37 11.33 4.71 10.46
C CYS A 37 10.43 5.86 10.96
N VAL A 38 11.03 6.97 11.41
CA VAL A 38 10.29 8.15 11.89
C VAL A 38 9.64 8.98 10.78
N ALA A 39 9.88 8.68 9.51
CA ALA A 39 9.08 9.27 8.43
C ALA A 39 7.57 8.94 8.58
N CYS A 40 7.26 7.78 9.19
CA CYS A 40 5.89 7.33 9.43
C CYS A 40 5.53 7.20 10.91
N HIS A 41 6.51 6.95 11.80
CA HIS A 41 6.29 6.65 13.21
C HIS A 41 6.87 7.71 14.14
N ASN A 42 6.17 7.98 15.25
CA ASN A 42 6.70 8.77 16.35
C ASN A 42 6.86 7.86 17.58
N PRO A 43 8.10 7.41 17.92
CA PRO A 43 8.35 6.49 19.02
C PRO A 43 8.06 7.09 20.40
N HIS A 44 8.02 8.42 20.52
CA HIS A 44 7.75 9.12 21.79
C HIS A 44 6.25 9.31 22.05
N GLY A 45 5.39 8.97 21.12
CA GLY A 45 3.94 9.04 21.25
C GLY A 45 3.27 9.63 20.02
N ALA A 46 2.09 9.12 19.69
CA ALA A 46 1.31 9.55 18.55
C ALA A 46 -0.18 9.42 18.82
N ALA A 47 -0.99 10.26 18.17
CA ALA A 47 -2.44 10.20 18.25
C ALA A 47 -3.03 9.04 17.43
N PHE A 48 -2.25 8.48 16.50
CA PHE A 48 -2.70 7.42 15.59
C PHE A 48 -1.93 6.13 15.84
N LYS A 49 -2.66 4.99 15.83
CA LYS A 49 -2.05 3.66 16.01
C LYS A 49 -1.51 3.11 14.69
N PRO A 50 -0.44 2.31 14.71
CA PRO A 50 0.53 2.10 15.79
C PRO A 50 1.64 3.18 15.77
N LEU A 51 1.53 4.18 16.60
CA LEU A 51 2.47 5.32 16.70
C LEU A 51 2.68 6.08 15.36
N LEU A 52 1.61 6.26 14.58
CA LEU A 52 1.71 6.93 13.28
C LEU A 52 1.69 8.46 13.41
N ASN A 53 2.50 9.13 12.60
CA ASN A 53 2.60 10.59 12.53
C ASN A 53 1.33 11.27 12.03
N ALA A 54 0.50 10.55 11.26
CA ALA A 54 -0.72 11.09 10.69
C ALA A 54 -1.78 10.00 10.51
N ALA A 55 -3.01 10.42 10.19
CA ALA A 55 -4.16 9.55 10.05
C ALA A 55 -3.97 8.49 8.95
N PHE A 56 -4.29 7.25 9.29
CA PHE A 56 -4.40 6.14 8.35
C PHE A 56 -5.48 5.16 8.86
N PRO A 57 -6.46 4.73 8.03
CA PRO A 57 -7.55 3.87 8.47
C PRO A 57 -7.06 2.45 8.82
N GLU A 58 -7.46 1.94 9.98
CA GLU A 58 -7.12 0.58 10.44
C GLU A 58 -7.99 -0.50 9.79
N SER A 59 -9.22 -0.16 9.40
CA SER A 59 -10.21 -1.10 8.87
C SER A 59 -9.86 -1.60 7.46
N PHE A 60 -10.42 -2.74 7.08
CA PHE A 60 -10.32 -3.27 5.72
C PHE A 60 -11.03 -2.38 4.71
N TYR A 61 -12.24 -1.94 5.03
CA TYR A 61 -13.01 -0.98 4.27
C TYR A 61 -12.98 0.39 4.96
N ALA A 62 -12.48 1.36 4.25
CA ALA A 62 -12.54 2.77 4.62
C ALA A 62 -12.54 3.59 3.34
N PRO A 63 -13.72 4.00 2.86
CA PRO A 63 -13.84 4.88 1.70
C PRO A 63 -12.97 6.13 1.86
N TYR A 64 -12.41 6.59 0.77
CA TYR A 64 -11.61 7.80 0.80
C TYR A 64 -12.43 8.99 1.31
N LYS A 65 -11.87 9.66 2.28
CA LYS A 65 -12.30 10.97 2.78
C LYS A 65 -11.08 11.86 2.91
N VAL A 66 -11.24 13.14 2.66
CA VAL A 66 -10.16 14.12 2.84
C VAL A 66 -9.59 14.00 4.27
N GLY A 67 -8.28 13.87 4.38
CA GLY A 67 -7.58 13.70 5.65
C GLY A 67 -7.48 12.26 6.18
N SER A 68 -8.34 11.32 5.76
CA SER A 68 -8.32 9.95 6.30
C SER A 68 -7.05 9.15 5.96
N TYR A 69 -6.33 9.53 4.91
CA TYR A 69 -5.08 8.91 4.47
C TYR A 69 -3.90 9.89 4.51
N ALA A 70 -3.93 10.84 5.45
CA ALA A 70 -2.94 11.90 5.55
C ALA A 70 -1.50 11.36 5.64
N LEU A 71 -1.28 10.22 6.27
CA LEU A 71 0.03 9.56 6.36
C LEU A 71 0.61 9.28 4.96
N CYS A 72 -0.15 8.66 4.08
CA CYS A 72 0.32 8.31 2.74
C CYS A 72 0.44 9.55 1.84
N PHE A 73 -0.53 10.45 1.91
CA PHE A 73 -0.59 11.65 1.08
C PHE A 73 0.30 12.79 1.57
N GLY A 74 1.08 12.59 2.63
CA GLY A 74 2.23 13.43 2.94
C GLY A 74 3.33 13.36 1.88
N CYS A 75 3.42 12.23 1.16
CA CYS A 75 4.42 11.99 0.11
C CYS A 75 3.79 11.60 -1.24
N HIS A 76 2.69 10.86 -1.24
CA HIS A 76 2.01 10.43 -2.45
C HIS A 76 0.97 11.45 -2.93
N PRO A 77 0.81 11.66 -4.25
CA PRO A 77 -0.19 12.58 -4.78
C PRO A 77 -1.61 12.05 -4.54
N LYS A 78 -2.51 12.91 -4.06
CA LYS A 78 -3.93 12.58 -3.82
C LYS A 78 -4.68 12.15 -5.09
N GLY A 79 -4.23 12.62 -6.25
CA GLY A 79 -4.77 12.21 -7.55
C GLY A 79 -4.76 10.70 -7.81
N LEU A 80 -3.96 9.92 -7.03
CA LEU A 80 -4.03 8.45 -7.04
C LEU A 80 -5.43 7.92 -6.70
N VAL A 81 -6.23 8.66 -5.92
CA VAL A 81 -7.55 8.20 -5.45
C VAL A 81 -8.69 9.18 -5.76
N GLU A 82 -8.38 10.42 -6.15
CA GLU A 82 -9.39 11.46 -6.39
C GLU A 82 -9.87 11.49 -7.84
N PHE A 83 -9.01 11.13 -8.79
CA PHE A 83 -9.33 11.25 -10.21
C PHE A 83 -9.67 9.89 -10.82
N ALA A 84 -10.85 9.78 -11.43
CA ALA A 84 -11.29 8.59 -12.14
C ALA A 84 -10.41 8.26 -13.36
N ARG A 85 -9.75 9.28 -13.93
CA ARG A 85 -8.81 9.17 -15.05
C ARG A 85 -7.49 9.83 -14.68
N THR A 86 -6.37 9.18 -15.00
CA THR A 86 -5.05 9.68 -14.66
C THR A 86 -3.94 8.96 -15.39
N SER A 87 -2.84 9.67 -15.64
CA SER A 87 -1.56 9.11 -16.07
C SER A 87 -0.55 8.95 -14.92
N MET A 88 -0.92 9.36 -13.69
CA MET A 88 -0.02 9.41 -12.53
C MET A 88 0.29 8.03 -11.93
N THR A 89 -0.46 7.01 -12.26
CA THR A 89 -0.28 5.65 -11.73
C THR A 89 -0.04 4.64 -12.85
N LYS A 90 0.79 3.64 -12.56
CA LYS A 90 0.94 2.46 -13.44
C LYS A 90 -0.17 1.42 -13.26
N PHE A 91 -1.03 1.60 -12.26
CA PHE A 91 -2.21 0.77 -12.03
C PHE A 91 -3.43 1.45 -12.69
N SER A 92 -3.45 1.40 -14.03
CA SER A 92 -4.53 1.94 -14.84
C SER A 92 -4.81 1.05 -16.07
N ASN A 93 -6.05 1.08 -16.55
CA ASN A 93 -6.49 0.42 -17.78
C ASN A 93 -6.82 1.52 -18.79
N GLY A 94 -5.95 1.75 -19.76
CA GLY A 94 -5.90 3.04 -20.45
C GLY A 94 -5.66 4.15 -19.43
N ASP A 95 -6.47 5.19 -19.48
CA ASP A 95 -6.48 6.30 -18.52
C ASP A 95 -7.36 6.06 -17.29
N ARG A 96 -8.13 4.96 -17.24
CA ARG A 96 -8.98 4.61 -16.09
C ARG A 96 -8.13 4.27 -14.88
N ASN A 97 -8.25 5.08 -13.83
CA ASN A 97 -7.54 4.91 -12.57
C ASN A 97 -8.10 3.73 -11.76
N LEU A 98 -7.31 2.68 -11.59
CA LEU A 98 -7.72 1.50 -10.83
C LEU A 98 -7.55 1.67 -9.32
N HIS A 99 -6.71 2.58 -8.84
CA HIS A 99 -6.69 2.94 -7.42
C HIS A 99 -7.99 3.63 -7.01
N GLU A 100 -8.43 4.64 -7.78
CA GLU A 100 -9.71 5.31 -7.54
C GLU A 100 -10.86 4.31 -7.53
N LEU A 101 -10.91 3.43 -8.53
CA LEU A 101 -11.94 2.39 -8.63
C LEU A 101 -12.04 1.50 -7.38
N HIS A 102 -10.94 1.23 -6.68
CA HIS A 102 -10.93 0.35 -5.51
C HIS A 102 -11.10 1.10 -4.19
N ILE A 103 -10.58 2.31 -4.08
CA ILE A 103 -10.50 3.05 -2.82
C ILE A 103 -11.65 4.05 -2.68
N ASN A 104 -12.01 4.76 -3.77
CA ASN A 104 -13.01 5.82 -3.75
C ASN A 104 -14.43 5.30 -4.03
N LYS A 105 -14.83 4.24 -3.31
CA LYS A 105 -16.21 3.74 -3.32
C LYS A 105 -16.93 4.20 -2.06
N SER A 106 -18.19 4.62 -2.19
CA SER A 106 -18.99 5.17 -1.09
C SER A 106 -19.08 4.25 0.14
N GLU A 107 -19.22 2.94 -0.06
CA GLU A 107 -19.44 1.99 1.04
C GLU A 107 -18.27 1.01 1.26
N LYS A 108 -17.74 0.45 0.19
CA LYS A 108 -16.75 -0.64 0.24
C LYS A 108 -15.40 -0.22 -0.35
N GLY A 109 -15.03 1.05 -0.21
CA GLY A 109 -13.70 1.53 -0.54
C GLY A 109 -12.66 0.80 0.31
N ARG A 110 -11.64 0.20 -0.34
CA ARG A 110 -10.59 -0.56 0.33
C ARG A 110 -9.49 0.37 0.80
N THR A 111 -8.87 0.05 1.93
CA THR A 111 -7.68 0.79 2.33
C THR A 111 -6.45 0.37 1.52
N CYS A 112 -5.45 1.22 1.45
CA CYS A 112 -4.19 0.94 0.76
C CYS A 112 -3.54 -0.36 1.26
N ARG A 113 -3.63 -0.63 2.58
CA ARG A 113 -3.06 -1.81 3.22
C ARG A 113 -3.74 -3.13 2.82
N VAL A 114 -4.90 -3.11 2.19
CA VAL A 114 -5.53 -4.33 1.68
C VAL A 114 -4.65 -4.99 0.63
N CYS A 115 -4.03 -4.19 -0.23
CA CYS A 115 -3.14 -4.68 -1.29
C CYS A 115 -1.67 -4.45 -0.96
N HIS A 116 -1.32 -3.37 -0.27
CA HIS A 116 0.08 -3.01 -0.02
C HIS A 116 0.58 -3.39 1.37
N SER A 117 1.83 -3.84 1.43
CA SER A 117 2.61 -4.05 2.64
C SER A 117 3.74 -3.04 2.69
N VAL A 118 3.57 -2.01 3.51
CA VAL A 118 4.42 -0.80 3.49
C VAL A 118 5.84 -1.00 4.00
N HIS A 119 6.11 -2.01 4.83
CA HIS A 119 7.47 -2.30 5.27
C HIS A 119 8.25 -3.13 4.25
N GLY A 120 7.55 -4.03 3.56
CA GLY A 120 8.11 -4.90 2.54
C GLY A 120 7.06 -5.91 2.08
N ALA A 121 7.15 -6.34 0.85
CA ALA A 121 6.24 -7.30 0.23
C ALA A 121 6.99 -8.35 -0.56
N ASP A 122 6.38 -9.51 -0.68
CA ASP A 122 6.84 -10.68 -1.42
C ASP A 122 6.56 -10.60 -2.93
N GLN A 123 5.84 -9.58 -3.36
CA GLN A 123 5.56 -9.28 -4.76
C GLN A 123 6.06 -7.89 -5.16
N ASP A 124 6.02 -7.58 -6.44
CA ASP A 124 6.35 -6.26 -6.98
C ASP A 124 5.39 -5.18 -6.48
N ARG A 125 5.83 -3.92 -6.53
CA ARG A 125 5.00 -2.76 -6.20
C ARG A 125 4.45 -2.75 -4.78
N LEU A 126 5.15 -3.37 -3.82
CA LEU A 126 4.70 -3.53 -2.43
C LEU A 126 3.37 -4.28 -2.29
N VAL A 127 2.98 -5.07 -3.30
CA VAL A 127 1.76 -5.88 -3.23
C VAL A 127 2.05 -7.13 -2.42
N ARG A 128 1.19 -7.40 -1.43
CA ARG A 128 1.27 -8.58 -0.57
C ARG A 128 0.61 -9.79 -1.22
N SER A 129 1.05 -11.00 -0.90
CA SER A 129 0.41 -12.24 -1.36
C SER A 129 -0.87 -12.57 -0.60
N LEU A 130 -1.00 -12.07 0.62
CA LEU A 130 -2.19 -12.25 1.46
C LEU A 130 -2.64 -10.91 2.01
N SER A 131 -3.88 -10.51 1.75
CA SER A 131 -4.44 -9.31 2.36
C SER A 131 -4.62 -9.51 3.88
N PRO A 132 -4.64 -8.43 4.67
CA PRO A 132 -5.10 -8.52 6.04
C PRO A 132 -6.48 -9.14 6.07
N SER A 133 -6.73 -9.99 7.06
CA SER A 133 -7.90 -10.85 7.08
C SER A 133 -9.23 -10.09 7.12
N PHE A 134 -10.18 -10.61 6.40
CA PHE A 134 -11.60 -10.37 6.59
C PHE A 134 -12.06 -11.37 7.69
N GLY A 135 -11.97 -10.95 8.96
CA GLY A 135 -12.10 -11.88 10.07
C GLY A 135 -10.92 -12.87 10.12
N LYS A 136 -11.22 -14.17 10.11
CA LYS A 136 -10.19 -15.24 10.10
C LYS A 136 -9.63 -15.58 8.71
N TRP A 137 -10.11 -14.95 7.65
CA TRP A 137 -9.79 -15.31 6.27
C TRP A 137 -8.80 -14.33 5.66
N ALA A 138 -7.64 -14.81 5.27
CA ALA A 138 -6.73 -14.05 4.42
C ALA A 138 -7.15 -14.23 2.96
N ILE A 139 -7.23 -13.13 2.23
CA ILE A 139 -7.58 -13.16 0.80
C ILE A 139 -6.29 -13.23 0.00
N PRO A 140 -6.08 -14.27 -0.82
CA PRO A 140 -4.90 -14.35 -1.65
C PRO A 140 -4.89 -13.25 -2.72
N ILE A 141 -3.71 -12.73 -2.98
CA ILE A 141 -3.45 -11.73 -4.03
C ILE A 141 -2.21 -12.19 -4.80
N ASN A 142 -2.36 -12.38 -6.10
CA ASN A 142 -1.25 -12.63 -7.01
C ASN A 142 -1.26 -11.57 -8.11
N LEU A 143 -0.21 -10.75 -8.13
CA LEU A 143 -0.02 -9.70 -9.12
C LEU A 143 1.06 -10.14 -10.13
N GLN A 144 0.66 -10.32 -11.36
CA GLN A 144 1.56 -10.53 -12.50
C GLN A 144 1.76 -9.20 -13.21
N VAL A 145 2.98 -8.67 -13.15
CA VAL A 145 3.32 -7.37 -13.76
C VAL A 145 3.83 -7.60 -15.19
N THR A 146 3.35 -6.79 -16.12
CA THR A 146 3.89 -6.68 -17.48
C THR A 146 4.49 -5.29 -17.69
N GLU A 147 5.14 -5.06 -18.83
CA GLU A 147 5.73 -3.77 -19.15
C GLU A 147 4.70 -2.64 -19.16
N SER A 148 3.54 -2.88 -19.77
CA SER A 148 2.46 -1.89 -19.93
C SER A 148 1.30 -2.02 -18.97
N GLY A 149 1.24 -3.09 -18.14
CA GLY A 149 0.11 -3.35 -17.28
C GLY A 149 0.33 -4.48 -16.30
N GLY A 150 -0.62 -5.40 -16.22
CA GLY A 150 -0.55 -6.59 -15.41
C GLY A 150 -1.87 -7.35 -15.31
N THR A 151 -1.83 -8.45 -14.56
CA THR A 151 -3.02 -9.25 -14.21
C THR A 151 -3.09 -9.40 -12.70
N CYS A 152 -4.22 -9.10 -12.12
CA CYS A 152 -4.50 -9.30 -10.72
C CYS A 152 -5.41 -10.52 -10.53
N ILE A 153 -4.90 -11.53 -9.83
CA ILE A 153 -5.63 -12.75 -9.46
C ILE A 153 -5.88 -12.66 -7.97
N VAL A 154 -7.11 -12.39 -7.57
CA VAL A 154 -7.49 -12.14 -6.17
C VAL A 154 -8.74 -12.90 -5.79
N GLY A 155 -8.90 -13.19 -4.51
CA GLY A 155 -10.11 -13.85 -4.01
C GLY A 155 -11.38 -12.99 -4.00
N CYS A 156 -11.31 -11.72 -4.42
CA CYS A 156 -12.45 -10.81 -4.41
C CYS A 156 -13.27 -10.79 -5.71
N HIS A 157 -12.69 -11.21 -6.83
CA HIS A 157 -13.32 -11.24 -8.17
C HIS A 157 -12.54 -12.17 -9.11
N LYS A 158 -13.11 -12.47 -10.26
CA LYS A 158 -12.40 -13.19 -11.33
C LYS A 158 -11.10 -12.45 -11.71
N PRO A 159 -10.07 -13.16 -12.21
CA PRO A 159 -8.84 -12.51 -12.67
C PRO A 159 -9.13 -11.33 -13.61
N LYS A 160 -8.44 -10.22 -13.37
CA LYS A 160 -8.57 -9.00 -14.18
C LYS A 160 -7.20 -8.54 -14.64
N SER A 161 -7.05 -8.42 -15.96
CA SER A 161 -5.87 -7.80 -16.57
C SER A 161 -6.10 -6.31 -16.78
N TYR A 162 -5.04 -5.56 -16.96
CA TYR A 162 -5.10 -4.14 -17.31
C TYR A 162 -3.89 -3.78 -18.15
N ASP A 163 -4.05 -2.84 -19.04
CA ASP A 163 -2.97 -2.32 -19.87
C ASP A 163 -3.17 -0.81 -20.08
N ARG A 164 -2.10 -0.04 -19.92
CA ARG A 164 -2.12 1.43 -20.01
C ARG A 164 -2.28 1.94 -21.44
N TYR A 165 -1.83 1.17 -22.41
CA TYR A 165 -1.82 1.58 -23.81
C TYR A 165 -2.85 0.86 -24.66
N ARG A 166 -3.21 -0.36 -24.24
CA ARG A 166 -4.23 -1.21 -24.90
C ARG A 166 -5.27 -1.65 -23.87
N PRO A 167 -6.25 -0.77 -23.54
CA PRO A 167 -7.21 -1.05 -22.48
C PRO A 167 -7.93 -2.36 -22.68
N VAL A 168 -7.96 -3.19 -21.65
CA VAL A 168 -8.69 -4.47 -21.66
C VAL A 168 -10.17 -4.19 -21.40
N SER A 169 -11.03 -4.71 -22.29
CA SER A 169 -12.48 -4.65 -22.13
C SER A 169 -13.00 -5.88 -21.40
N TYR A 170 -13.91 -5.68 -20.46
CA TYR A 170 -14.64 -6.74 -19.75
C TYR A 170 -16.14 -6.58 -19.99
N GLN A 171 -16.72 -7.55 -20.57
CA GLN A 171 -18.17 -7.70 -20.72
C GLN A 171 -18.79 -8.25 -19.44
#